data_7d73f11d6e7e9623f6354ffa5f4f0996
#
_entry.id   7d73f11d6e7e9623f6354ffa5f4f0996
#
_cell.length_a   1.000
_cell.length_b   1.000
_cell.length_c   1.000
_cell.angle_alpha   90.00
_cell.angle_beta   90.00
_cell.angle_gamma   90.00
#
_symmetry.space_group_name_H-M   'P 1'
#
loop_
_entity.id
_entity.type
_entity.pdbx_description
1 polymer ?
#
loop_
_entity_poly.entity_id
_entity_poly.type
_entity_poly.pdbx_seq_one_letter_code
_entity_poly.pdbx_strand_id
1 'polypeptide(L)'
;MVFPPIQFSGPCKGPVEIKAIGATIKAPPELARFKSDEWILFERIDRLTMIGGTFDGQGHEAWKNPKCGDNDNCHLPVNLRFSLVKNSLLKDVTSLNSKLFHMSLHGCDNTNLDHITAVAPAVSDNTDGVHIKHVNRLNITNSNIKTGDDCVSIGDGSKNVHLEKLTCGPGHGISIGSLGKYANEKPVQGIWVKNFTITGTSNGVRIKTWPNSPPGTATDIHFDDIIMNNVGNPILIDQEYCASRNCKKAGAPLKVKISNVSFKKIRGTSATKVALKIACSQGIPCDNIEVSDINLTYKGAKEGGAAIFECSNVKPKVIGKNIPLVCSGAPHHI
;
A
#
# COMPACT_ATOMS: atom_id res chain seq x y z
N MET A 1 13.38 -25.65 -7.29
CA MET A 1 14.37 -25.33 -8.35
C MET A 1 14.76 -23.87 -8.21
N VAL A 2 16.06 -23.52 -8.34
CA VAL A 2 16.55 -22.14 -8.29
C VAL A 2 16.63 -21.59 -9.71
N PHE A 3 15.99 -20.43 -9.94
CA PHE A 3 15.96 -19.75 -11.23
C PHE A 3 16.67 -18.40 -11.17
N PRO A 4 17.55 -18.09 -12.11
CA PRO A 4 18.13 -16.75 -12.23
C PRO A 4 17.05 -15.71 -12.57
N PRO A 5 17.38 -14.41 -12.55
CA PRO A 5 16.50 -13.40 -13.09
C PRO A 5 16.05 -13.73 -14.52
N ILE A 6 14.75 -13.54 -14.79
CA ILE A 6 14.15 -13.84 -16.09
C ILE A 6 13.16 -12.73 -16.51
N GLN A 7 13.12 -12.45 -17.80
CA GLN A 7 12.23 -11.47 -18.38
C GLN A 7 11.38 -12.08 -19.51
N PHE A 8 10.10 -11.83 -19.46
CA PHE A 8 9.14 -12.12 -20.52
C PHE A 8 8.67 -10.82 -21.15
N SER A 9 9.07 -10.56 -22.40
CA SER A 9 8.78 -9.29 -23.06
C SER A 9 7.86 -9.47 -24.26
N GLY A 10 6.81 -8.66 -24.31
CA GLY A 10 5.96 -8.48 -25.49
C GLY A 10 6.49 -7.40 -26.45
N PRO A 11 5.74 -7.11 -27.55
CA PRO A 11 4.39 -7.62 -27.80
C PRO A 11 4.38 -9.10 -28.20
N CYS A 12 3.44 -9.85 -27.65
CA CYS A 12 3.25 -11.26 -27.99
C CYS A 12 2.23 -11.40 -29.12
N LYS A 13 2.39 -12.42 -29.98
CA LYS A 13 1.47 -12.71 -31.09
C LYS A 13 0.08 -13.16 -30.65
N GLY A 14 -0.04 -13.70 -29.44
CA GLY A 14 -1.28 -14.19 -28.85
C GLY A 14 -1.30 -14.10 -27.34
N PRO A 15 -2.36 -14.59 -26.66
CA PRO A 15 -2.41 -14.71 -25.21
C PRO A 15 -1.24 -15.53 -24.68
N VAL A 16 -0.74 -15.15 -23.50
CA VAL A 16 0.33 -15.88 -22.80
C VAL A 16 -0.26 -16.53 -21.57
N GLU A 17 -0.06 -17.82 -21.41
CA GLU A 17 -0.50 -18.57 -20.25
C GLU A 17 0.69 -19.16 -19.50
N ILE A 18 0.75 -18.97 -18.18
CA ILE A 18 1.73 -19.56 -17.28
C ILE A 18 0.98 -20.34 -16.21
N LYS A 19 1.16 -21.65 -16.19
CA LYS A 19 0.63 -22.53 -15.16
C LYS A 19 1.77 -23.10 -14.32
N ALA A 20 1.82 -22.68 -13.05
CA ALA A 20 2.83 -23.13 -12.10
C ALA A 20 2.20 -23.87 -10.90
N ILE A 21 1.07 -24.52 -11.10
CA ILE A 21 0.29 -25.20 -10.07
C ILE A 21 1.15 -26.24 -9.34
N GLY A 22 1.25 -26.12 -8.00
CA GLY A 22 2.06 -27.00 -7.17
C GLY A 22 3.58 -26.79 -7.27
N ALA A 23 4.05 -25.90 -8.15
CA ALA A 23 5.47 -25.63 -8.30
C ALA A 23 5.97 -24.63 -7.25
N THR A 24 7.19 -24.86 -6.75
CA THR A 24 7.96 -23.89 -5.98
C THR A 24 9.21 -23.49 -6.75
N ILE A 25 9.29 -22.22 -7.06
CA ILE A 25 10.39 -21.58 -7.77
C ILE A 25 11.12 -20.70 -6.77
N LYS A 26 12.46 -20.78 -6.73
CA LYS A 26 13.28 -20.01 -5.78
C LYS A 26 14.22 -19.07 -6.52
N ALA A 27 14.35 -17.86 -6.04
CA ALA A 27 15.37 -16.92 -6.49
C ALA A 27 16.75 -17.33 -5.96
N PRO A 28 17.86 -16.91 -6.58
CA PRO A 28 19.16 -16.93 -5.93
C PRO A 28 19.14 -16.14 -4.62
N PRO A 29 19.71 -16.62 -3.52
CA PRO A 29 19.77 -15.85 -2.28
C PRO A 29 20.75 -14.66 -2.38
N GLU A 30 21.83 -14.80 -3.16
CA GLU A 30 22.89 -13.83 -3.28
C GLU A 30 22.47 -12.61 -4.09
N LEU A 31 22.59 -11.40 -3.52
CA LEU A 31 22.24 -10.15 -4.19
C LEU A 31 23.10 -9.88 -5.43
N ALA A 32 24.38 -10.28 -5.43
CA ALA A 32 25.29 -10.12 -6.57
C ALA A 32 24.86 -10.84 -7.85
N ARG A 33 23.87 -11.75 -7.76
CA ARG A 33 23.29 -12.44 -8.93
C ARG A 33 22.28 -11.58 -9.69
N PHE A 34 21.87 -10.45 -9.12
CA PHE A 34 20.91 -9.54 -9.72
C PHE A 34 21.62 -8.32 -10.28
N LYS A 35 21.33 -7.99 -11.53
CA LYS A 35 21.83 -6.81 -12.24
C LYS A 35 20.73 -5.77 -12.48
N SER A 36 19.54 -6.04 -11.95
CA SER A 36 18.34 -5.22 -12.08
C SER A 36 17.46 -5.38 -10.83
N ASP A 37 16.47 -4.54 -10.68
CA ASP A 37 15.59 -4.47 -9.52
C ASP A 37 14.39 -5.44 -9.60
N GLU A 38 14.47 -6.45 -10.42
CA GLU A 38 13.46 -7.50 -10.53
C GLU A 38 14.05 -8.91 -10.63
N TRP A 39 13.36 -9.87 -10.06
CA TRP A 39 13.66 -11.29 -10.26
C TRP A 39 12.92 -11.83 -11.48
N ILE A 40 11.59 -11.68 -11.54
CA ILE A 40 10.80 -12.08 -12.70
C ILE A 40 10.05 -10.86 -13.23
N LEU A 41 10.35 -10.48 -14.47
CA LEU A 41 9.73 -9.35 -15.15
C LEU A 41 8.79 -9.83 -16.27
N PHE A 42 7.56 -9.35 -16.25
CA PHE A 42 6.60 -9.42 -17.35
C PHE A 42 6.41 -8.02 -17.91
N GLU A 43 6.78 -7.82 -19.17
CA GLU A 43 6.77 -6.49 -19.78
C GLU A 43 6.02 -6.44 -21.10
N ARG A 44 5.14 -5.45 -21.27
CA ARG A 44 4.39 -5.19 -22.52
C ARG A 44 3.63 -6.41 -23.05
N ILE A 45 3.04 -7.19 -22.16
CA ILE A 45 2.24 -8.36 -22.51
C ILE A 45 0.75 -8.00 -22.44
N ASP A 46 0.03 -8.30 -23.51
CA ASP A 46 -1.43 -8.25 -23.54
C ASP A 46 -2.00 -9.66 -23.36
N ARG A 47 -3.01 -9.80 -22.49
CA ARG A 47 -3.67 -11.08 -22.18
C ARG A 47 -2.74 -12.12 -21.57
N LEU A 48 -2.05 -11.73 -20.48
CA LEU A 48 -1.32 -12.67 -19.62
C LEU A 48 -2.31 -13.35 -18.67
N THR A 49 -2.26 -14.67 -18.60
CA THR A 49 -2.92 -15.47 -17.56
C THR A 49 -1.85 -16.24 -16.78
N MET A 50 -1.74 -15.94 -15.48
CA MET A 50 -0.81 -16.65 -14.58
C MET A 50 -1.60 -17.37 -13.50
N ILE A 51 -1.44 -18.70 -13.39
CA ILE A 51 -2.19 -19.54 -12.45
C ILE A 51 -1.24 -20.35 -11.57
N GLY A 52 -1.39 -20.15 -10.26
CA GLY A 52 -0.67 -20.90 -9.24
C GLY A 52 0.82 -20.57 -9.16
N GLY A 53 1.51 -21.37 -8.37
CA GLY A 53 2.94 -21.28 -8.14
C GLY A 53 3.32 -20.52 -6.89
N THR A 54 4.40 -20.99 -6.27
CA THR A 54 5.06 -20.36 -5.13
C THR A 54 6.40 -19.80 -5.59
N PHE A 55 6.58 -18.50 -5.47
CA PHE A 55 7.77 -17.75 -5.85
C PHE A 55 8.51 -17.29 -4.59
N ASP A 56 9.53 -18.03 -4.19
CA ASP A 56 10.33 -17.74 -2.98
C ASP A 56 11.55 -16.90 -3.34
N GLY A 57 11.50 -15.63 -2.96
CA GLY A 57 12.55 -14.65 -3.23
C GLY A 57 13.82 -14.84 -2.41
N GLN A 58 13.81 -15.68 -1.37
CA GLN A 58 14.94 -15.95 -0.48
C GLN A 58 15.58 -14.65 0.08
N GLY A 59 14.72 -13.70 0.57
CA GLY A 59 15.10 -12.34 0.94
C GLY A 59 15.94 -12.18 2.20
N HIS A 60 16.19 -13.24 2.96
CA HIS A 60 16.82 -13.16 4.29
C HIS A 60 18.14 -12.36 4.32
N GLU A 61 19.02 -12.54 3.31
CA GLU A 61 20.28 -11.80 3.24
C GLU A 61 20.07 -10.34 2.83
N ALA A 62 19.03 -10.03 2.06
CA ALA A 62 18.70 -8.66 1.68
C ALA A 62 18.29 -7.83 2.91
N TRP A 63 17.48 -8.40 3.79
CA TRP A 63 16.97 -7.68 4.97
C TRP A 63 18.04 -7.40 6.02
N LYS A 64 19.18 -8.11 5.99
CA LYS A 64 20.35 -7.85 6.83
C LYS A 64 21.19 -6.66 6.34
N ASN A 65 20.97 -6.22 5.11
CA ASN A 65 21.73 -5.15 4.47
C ASN A 65 20.86 -3.92 4.15
N PRO A 66 20.45 -3.13 5.16
CA PRO A 66 19.52 -2.01 4.98
C PRO A 66 20.07 -0.89 4.09
N LYS A 67 21.38 -0.85 3.85
CA LYS A 67 22.03 0.16 2.99
C LYS A 67 22.12 -0.26 1.52
N CYS A 68 21.63 -1.43 1.16
CA CYS A 68 21.68 -1.89 -0.23
C CYS A 68 20.94 -0.92 -1.18
N GLY A 69 19.77 -0.44 -0.80
CA GLY A 69 19.00 0.51 -1.62
C GLY A 69 19.62 1.90 -1.80
N ASP A 70 20.66 2.23 -1.00
CA ASP A 70 21.40 3.50 -1.09
C ASP A 70 22.67 3.39 -1.95
N ASN A 71 22.93 2.23 -2.51
CA ASN A 71 24.15 1.92 -3.26
C ASN A 71 23.79 1.46 -4.68
N ASP A 72 24.18 2.22 -5.69
CA ASP A 72 23.92 1.94 -7.11
C ASP A 72 24.40 0.55 -7.61
N ASN A 73 25.31 -0.08 -6.87
CA ASN A 73 25.80 -1.42 -7.18
C ASN A 73 25.09 -2.54 -6.41
N CYS A 74 24.06 -2.24 -5.63
CA CYS A 74 23.31 -3.21 -4.86
C CYS A 74 21.81 -3.16 -5.22
N HIS A 75 21.34 -4.19 -5.91
CA HIS A 75 19.95 -4.29 -6.32
C HIS A 75 19.14 -5.10 -5.32
N LEU A 76 17.97 -4.57 -4.94
CA LEU A 76 16.95 -5.27 -4.17
C LEU A 76 15.81 -5.68 -5.12
N PRO A 77 15.81 -6.90 -5.64
CA PRO A 77 14.85 -7.28 -6.64
C PRO A 77 13.44 -7.52 -6.07
N VAL A 78 12.46 -6.99 -6.77
CA VAL A 78 11.05 -7.36 -6.65
C VAL A 78 10.85 -8.82 -7.11
N ASN A 79 10.06 -9.62 -6.41
CA ASN A 79 9.82 -11.00 -6.84
C ASN A 79 9.13 -11.07 -8.20
N LEU A 80 7.99 -10.41 -8.37
CA LEU A 80 7.20 -10.41 -9.59
C LEU A 80 6.91 -8.98 -10.02
N ARG A 81 7.49 -8.54 -11.12
CA ARG A 81 7.23 -7.21 -11.69
C ARG A 81 6.40 -7.33 -12.98
N PHE A 82 5.35 -6.54 -13.04
CA PHE A 82 4.47 -6.41 -14.20
C PHE A 82 4.55 -4.97 -14.71
N SER A 83 5.09 -4.78 -15.89
CA SER A 83 5.28 -3.46 -16.51
C SER A 83 4.51 -3.38 -17.81
N LEU A 84 3.59 -2.42 -17.94
CA LEU A 84 2.77 -2.19 -19.12
C LEU A 84 1.97 -3.45 -19.57
N VAL A 85 1.60 -4.29 -18.62
CA VAL A 85 0.77 -5.49 -18.84
C VAL A 85 -0.69 -5.08 -18.92
N LYS A 86 -1.45 -5.69 -19.83
CA LYS A 86 -2.85 -5.34 -20.08
C LYS A 86 -3.76 -6.58 -20.13
N ASN A 87 -5.06 -6.37 -19.82
CA ASN A 87 -6.12 -7.37 -19.96
C ASN A 87 -5.75 -8.74 -19.34
N SER A 88 -5.22 -8.75 -18.13
CA SER A 88 -4.51 -9.90 -17.58
C SER A 88 -5.10 -10.39 -16.26
N LEU A 89 -4.87 -11.67 -15.98
CA LEU A 89 -5.31 -12.36 -14.76
C LEU A 89 -4.14 -13.05 -14.08
N LEU A 90 -3.96 -12.77 -12.79
CA LEU A 90 -3.08 -13.51 -11.90
C LEU A 90 -3.96 -14.18 -10.84
N LYS A 91 -3.87 -15.50 -10.70
CA LYS A 91 -4.72 -16.25 -9.79
C LYS A 91 -3.95 -17.32 -9.02
N ASP A 92 -4.30 -17.45 -7.73
CA ASP A 92 -3.73 -18.50 -6.84
C ASP A 92 -2.19 -18.42 -6.73
N VAL A 93 -1.60 -17.24 -6.86
CA VAL A 93 -0.14 -17.02 -6.85
C VAL A 93 0.35 -16.73 -5.44
N THR A 94 1.39 -17.41 -5.01
CA THR A 94 2.06 -17.18 -3.74
C THR A 94 3.45 -16.58 -3.95
N SER A 95 3.72 -15.43 -3.31
CA SER A 95 5.04 -14.82 -3.24
C SER A 95 5.58 -14.89 -1.83
N LEU A 96 6.73 -15.51 -1.64
CA LEU A 96 7.38 -15.68 -0.35
C LEU A 96 8.69 -14.89 -0.29
N ASN A 97 9.00 -14.36 0.89
CA ASN A 97 10.33 -13.85 1.26
C ASN A 97 10.96 -12.98 0.18
N SER A 98 10.22 -12.01 -0.33
CA SER A 98 10.77 -11.09 -1.33
C SER A 98 11.91 -10.26 -0.74
N LYS A 99 12.90 -9.90 -1.57
CA LYS A 99 14.01 -9.04 -1.16
C LYS A 99 13.61 -7.58 -1.06
N LEU A 100 12.57 -7.19 -1.82
CA LEU A 100 11.90 -5.89 -1.83
C LEU A 100 10.39 -6.15 -1.94
N PHE A 101 9.65 -5.48 -2.80
CA PHE A 101 8.23 -5.72 -3.01
C PHE A 101 7.94 -7.16 -3.48
N HIS A 102 6.85 -7.75 -3.01
CA HIS A 102 6.43 -9.07 -3.49
C HIS A 102 5.91 -9.00 -4.92
N MET A 103 5.04 -8.04 -5.20
CA MET A 103 4.54 -7.77 -6.55
C MET A 103 4.61 -6.28 -6.83
N SER A 104 5.03 -5.90 -8.03
CA SER A 104 5.03 -4.51 -8.48
C SER A 104 4.32 -4.41 -9.82
N LEU A 105 3.27 -3.56 -9.89
CA LEU A 105 2.51 -3.28 -11.10
C LEU A 105 2.78 -1.84 -11.53
N HIS A 106 3.37 -1.66 -12.70
CA HIS A 106 3.66 -0.35 -13.27
C HIS A 106 3.03 -0.18 -14.67
N GLY A 107 2.18 0.82 -14.83
CA GLY A 107 1.54 1.11 -16.12
C GLY A 107 0.61 0.01 -16.62
N CYS A 108 0.15 -0.87 -15.75
CA CYS A 108 -0.78 -1.95 -16.09
C CYS A 108 -2.20 -1.40 -16.29
N ASP A 109 -2.96 -2.04 -17.18
CA ASP A 109 -4.34 -1.67 -17.45
C ASP A 109 -5.24 -2.90 -17.55
N ASN A 110 -6.41 -2.84 -16.94
CA ASN A 110 -7.39 -3.93 -16.92
C ASN A 110 -6.78 -5.26 -16.43
N THR A 111 -6.29 -5.26 -15.20
CA THR A 111 -5.61 -6.41 -14.59
C THR A 111 -6.36 -6.89 -13.35
N ASN A 112 -6.48 -8.19 -13.19
CA ASN A 112 -7.13 -8.80 -12.04
C ASN A 112 -6.14 -9.70 -11.30
N LEU A 113 -6.05 -9.50 -9.98
CA LEU A 113 -5.32 -10.32 -9.03
C LEU A 113 -6.34 -11.00 -8.11
N ASP A 114 -6.40 -12.31 -8.13
CA ASP A 114 -7.35 -13.07 -7.31
C ASP A 114 -6.63 -14.18 -6.53
N HIS A 115 -6.94 -14.31 -5.23
CA HIS A 115 -6.30 -15.27 -4.33
C HIS A 115 -4.76 -15.16 -4.31
N ILE A 116 -4.25 -13.95 -4.19
CA ILE A 116 -2.81 -13.70 -4.02
C ILE A 116 -2.42 -13.90 -2.57
N THR A 117 -1.31 -14.59 -2.36
CA THR A 117 -0.68 -14.72 -1.04
C THR A 117 0.72 -14.13 -1.07
N ALA A 118 1.00 -13.12 -0.23
CA ALA A 118 2.33 -12.57 -0.04
C ALA A 118 2.75 -12.74 1.42
N VAL A 119 3.92 -13.35 1.65
CA VAL A 119 4.41 -13.62 3.00
C VAL A 119 5.89 -13.31 3.14
N ALA A 120 6.20 -12.47 4.13
CA ALA A 120 7.55 -12.20 4.63
C ALA A 120 7.48 -11.93 6.15
N PRO A 121 8.60 -12.03 6.89
CA PRO A 121 8.63 -11.68 8.29
C PRO A 121 8.23 -10.21 8.55
N ALA A 122 7.66 -9.93 9.71
CA ALA A 122 7.29 -8.56 10.12
C ALA A 122 8.46 -7.57 10.19
N VAL A 123 9.67 -8.08 10.27
CA VAL A 123 10.93 -7.31 10.36
C VAL A 123 11.64 -7.15 9.00
N SER A 124 11.01 -7.52 7.90
CA SER A 124 11.55 -7.37 6.55
C SER A 124 11.16 -6.02 5.97
N ASP A 125 12.06 -5.06 6.00
CA ASP A 125 11.81 -3.71 5.50
C ASP A 125 11.50 -3.71 3.99
N ASN A 126 10.62 -2.81 3.56
CA ASN A 126 10.24 -2.59 2.16
C ASN A 126 9.72 -3.84 1.43
N THR A 127 9.11 -4.79 2.15
CA THR A 127 8.49 -5.97 1.56
C THR A 127 7.00 -5.75 1.32
N ASP A 128 6.63 -4.66 0.62
CA ASP A 128 5.24 -4.42 0.26
C ASP A 128 4.63 -5.64 -0.44
N GLY A 129 3.39 -5.98 -0.08
CA GLY A 129 2.70 -7.10 -0.72
C GLY A 129 2.44 -6.83 -2.20
N VAL A 130 1.76 -5.72 -2.50
CA VAL A 130 1.52 -5.26 -3.87
C VAL A 130 1.80 -3.76 -3.97
N HIS A 131 2.85 -3.39 -4.70
CA HIS A 131 3.17 -2.02 -5.03
C HIS A 131 2.59 -1.62 -6.39
N ILE A 132 1.81 -0.53 -6.43
CA ILE A 132 1.04 -0.13 -7.61
C ILE A 132 1.45 1.28 -8.01
N LYS A 133 1.73 1.50 -9.30
CA LYS A 133 2.04 2.81 -9.85
C LYS A 133 1.56 2.93 -11.30
N HIS A 134 0.92 4.05 -11.66
CA HIS A 134 0.40 4.33 -13.00
C HIS A 134 -0.54 3.23 -13.55
N VAL A 135 -1.28 2.55 -12.69
CA VAL A 135 -2.24 1.52 -13.13
C VAL A 135 -3.61 2.13 -13.41
N ASN A 136 -4.38 1.45 -14.26
CA ASN A 136 -5.79 1.78 -14.49
C ASN A 136 -6.62 0.50 -14.54
N ARG A 137 -7.80 0.50 -13.92
CA ARG A 137 -8.70 -0.67 -13.86
C ARG A 137 -8.00 -1.92 -13.29
N LEU A 138 -7.60 -1.82 -12.02
CA LEU A 138 -7.01 -2.93 -11.28
C LEU A 138 -8.00 -3.44 -10.23
N ASN A 139 -8.22 -4.75 -10.21
CA ASN A 139 -8.93 -5.41 -9.12
C ASN A 139 -7.98 -6.36 -8.38
N ILE A 140 -7.97 -6.29 -7.04
CA ILE A 140 -7.29 -7.27 -6.18
C ILE A 140 -8.35 -7.83 -5.24
N THR A 141 -8.56 -9.14 -5.28
CA THR A 141 -9.62 -9.79 -4.53
C THR A 141 -9.14 -11.02 -3.77
N ASN A 142 -9.86 -11.37 -2.69
CA ASN A 142 -9.70 -12.64 -1.95
C ASN A 142 -8.24 -12.97 -1.55
N SER A 143 -7.46 -11.94 -1.17
CA SER A 143 -6.00 -12.09 -1.04
C SER A 143 -5.54 -11.97 0.42
N ASN A 144 -4.38 -12.57 0.72
CA ASN A 144 -3.81 -12.61 2.06
C ASN A 144 -2.36 -12.08 2.04
N ILE A 145 -2.11 -10.98 2.76
CA ILE A 145 -0.82 -10.30 2.74
C ILE A 145 -0.29 -10.15 4.15
N LYS A 146 0.87 -10.76 4.41
CA LYS A 146 1.57 -10.81 5.70
C LYS A 146 3.04 -10.47 5.46
N THR A 147 3.39 -9.21 5.54
CA THR A 147 4.73 -8.72 5.16
C THR A 147 5.27 -7.75 6.20
N GLY A 148 6.45 -7.20 5.97
CA GLY A 148 7.09 -6.24 6.87
C GLY A 148 6.79 -4.78 6.54
N ASP A 149 6.09 -4.50 5.42
CA ASP A 149 5.74 -3.13 5.00
C ASP A 149 4.26 -3.03 4.57
N ASP A 150 3.92 -2.11 3.65
CA ASP A 150 2.54 -1.91 3.22
C ASP A 150 1.94 -3.19 2.59
N CYS A 151 0.75 -3.59 2.98
CA CYS A 151 0.07 -4.71 2.32
C CYS A 151 -0.22 -4.36 0.85
N VAL A 152 -0.73 -3.16 0.61
CA VAL A 152 -0.89 -2.57 -0.71
C VAL A 152 -0.45 -1.11 -0.63
N SER A 153 0.48 -0.71 -1.49
CA SER A 153 0.90 0.67 -1.65
C SER A 153 0.51 1.19 -3.04
N ILE A 154 -0.25 2.31 -3.07
CA ILE A 154 -0.83 2.87 -4.29
C ILE A 154 -0.15 4.19 -4.60
N GLY A 155 0.75 4.19 -5.55
CA GLY A 155 1.51 5.36 -6.02
C GLY A 155 0.77 6.19 -7.06
N ASP A 156 1.42 7.26 -7.47
CA ASP A 156 0.91 8.26 -8.39
C ASP A 156 0.43 7.68 -9.73
N GLY A 157 -0.50 8.37 -10.38
CA GLY A 157 -1.06 7.98 -11.67
C GLY A 157 -2.01 6.79 -11.65
N SER A 158 -2.27 6.21 -10.47
CA SER A 158 -3.16 5.05 -10.34
C SER A 158 -4.63 5.49 -10.31
N LYS A 159 -5.46 4.79 -11.09
CA LYS A 159 -6.89 5.10 -11.26
C LYS A 159 -7.73 3.83 -11.29
N ASN A 160 -8.99 3.96 -10.81
CA ASN A 160 -9.97 2.87 -10.88
C ASN A 160 -9.42 1.57 -10.28
N VAL A 161 -8.96 1.64 -9.02
CA VAL A 161 -8.40 0.51 -8.28
C VAL A 161 -9.42 0.02 -7.27
N HIS A 162 -9.77 -1.25 -7.34
CA HIS A 162 -10.70 -1.91 -6.43
C HIS A 162 -9.99 -3.01 -5.65
N LEU A 163 -9.99 -2.88 -4.33
CA LEU A 163 -9.44 -3.86 -3.41
C LEU A 163 -10.60 -4.42 -2.58
N GLU A 164 -10.85 -5.74 -2.61
CA GLU A 164 -11.98 -6.33 -1.90
C GLU A 164 -11.63 -7.69 -1.29
N LYS A 165 -12.08 -7.93 -0.06
CA LYS A 165 -11.89 -9.19 0.67
C LYS A 165 -10.42 -9.57 0.85
N LEU A 166 -9.64 -8.66 1.44
CA LEU A 166 -8.25 -8.94 1.79
C LEU A 166 -8.06 -9.06 3.30
N THR A 167 -7.10 -9.91 3.67
CA THR A 167 -6.52 -9.91 5.01
C THR A 167 -5.11 -9.33 4.96
N CYS A 168 -4.82 -8.45 5.91
CA CYS A 168 -3.60 -7.67 5.94
C CYS A 168 -2.97 -7.72 7.33
N GLY A 169 -1.68 -7.97 7.39
CA GLY A 169 -0.90 -7.91 8.63
C GLY A 169 -0.19 -9.20 9.02
N PRO A 170 0.99 -9.04 9.66
CA PRO A 170 1.60 -7.78 10.11
C PRO A 170 2.05 -6.86 8.96
N GLY A 171 2.65 -5.70 9.29
CA GLY A 171 3.19 -4.72 8.34
C GLY A 171 2.66 -3.32 8.56
N HIS A 172 2.47 -2.54 7.49
CA HIS A 172 2.10 -1.14 7.58
C HIS A 172 0.65 -0.82 7.14
N GLY A 173 -0.16 -1.81 6.79
CA GLY A 173 -1.55 -1.61 6.35
C GLY A 173 -1.65 -1.23 4.87
N ILE A 174 -2.64 -0.41 4.52
CA ILE A 174 -2.88 0.02 3.14
C ILE A 174 -2.53 1.50 3.02
N SER A 175 -1.70 1.85 2.04
CA SER A 175 -1.25 3.23 1.84
C SER A 175 -1.58 3.75 0.44
N ILE A 176 -2.19 4.93 0.41
CA ILE A 176 -2.21 5.79 -0.78
C ILE A 176 -0.97 6.69 -0.69
N GLY A 177 -0.03 6.53 -1.62
CA GLY A 177 1.24 7.26 -1.60
C GLY A 177 2.43 6.44 -1.09
N SER A 178 3.51 7.13 -0.83
CA SER A 178 3.65 8.60 -0.58
C SER A 178 3.58 9.39 -1.88
N LEU A 179 2.82 10.48 -1.87
CA LEU A 179 2.62 11.36 -3.03
C LEU A 179 3.33 12.69 -2.84
N GLY A 180 3.69 13.35 -3.94
CA GLY A 180 4.29 14.66 -3.93
C GLY A 180 5.80 14.66 -3.65
N LYS A 181 6.50 13.55 -3.88
CA LYS A 181 7.96 13.49 -3.82
C LYS A 181 8.62 14.09 -5.06
N TYR A 182 8.00 13.90 -6.21
CA TYR A 182 8.56 14.29 -7.50
C TYR A 182 7.65 15.30 -8.22
N ALA A 183 8.27 16.18 -9.02
CA ALA A 183 7.52 17.02 -9.93
C ALA A 183 6.84 16.15 -11.01
N ASN A 184 5.65 16.55 -11.46
CA ASN A 184 4.87 15.86 -12.49
C ASN A 184 4.26 14.50 -12.10
N GLU A 185 4.16 14.18 -10.82
CA GLU A 185 3.33 13.06 -10.37
C GLU A 185 1.90 13.20 -10.89
N LYS A 186 1.32 12.10 -11.35
CA LYS A 186 -0.05 12.08 -11.90
C LYS A 186 -1.07 11.90 -10.77
N PRO A 187 -2.31 12.40 -10.93
CA PRO A 187 -3.35 12.24 -9.93
C PRO A 187 -3.63 10.77 -9.58
N VAL A 188 -3.92 10.52 -8.30
CA VAL A 188 -4.52 9.27 -7.82
C VAL A 188 -6.02 9.50 -7.70
N GLN A 189 -6.84 8.62 -8.32
CA GLN A 189 -8.27 8.82 -8.39
C GLN A 189 -9.05 7.50 -8.50
N GLY A 190 -10.20 7.43 -7.84
CA GLY A 190 -11.09 6.27 -7.94
C GLY A 190 -10.50 5.03 -7.27
N ILE A 191 -10.28 5.11 -5.96
CA ILE A 191 -9.74 4.00 -5.17
C ILE A 191 -10.81 3.49 -4.21
N TRP A 192 -11.16 2.23 -4.30
CA TRP A 192 -12.13 1.57 -3.43
C TRP A 192 -11.48 0.42 -2.67
N VAL A 193 -11.56 0.49 -1.34
CA VAL A 193 -11.06 -0.53 -0.41
C VAL A 193 -12.23 -1.00 0.43
N LYS A 194 -12.62 -2.27 0.29
CA LYS A 194 -13.81 -2.79 0.92
C LYS A 194 -13.63 -4.19 1.51
N ASN A 195 -14.29 -4.44 2.63
CA ASN A 195 -14.33 -5.76 3.26
C ASN A 195 -12.92 -6.30 3.61
N PHE A 196 -12.21 -5.55 4.45
CA PHE A 196 -10.85 -5.89 4.88
C PHE A 196 -10.80 -6.31 6.33
N THR A 197 -9.84 -7.18 6.65
CA THR A 197 -9.40 -7.41 8.04
C THR A 197 -7.93 -7.07 8.14
N ILE A 198 -7.61 -6.09 8.99
CA ILE A 198 -6.24 -5.60 9.23
C ILE A 198 -5.85 -5.96 10.66
N THR A 199 -4.71 -6.65 10.82
CA THR A 199 -4.31 -7.19 12.13
C THR A 199 -2.84 -6.88 12.44
N GLY A 200 -2.58 -6.24 13.59
CA GLY A 200 -1.23 -6.03 14.13
C GLY A 200 -0.32 -5.19 13.25
N THR A 201 -0.87 -4.33 12.41
CA THR A 201 -0.11 -3.42 11.55
C THR A 201 0.16 -2.09 12.23
N SER A 202 1.20 -1.37 11.79
CA SER A 202 1.49 -0.02 12.30
C SER A 202 0.43 1.01 11.89
N ASN A 203 -0.20 0.84 10.74
CA ASN A 203 -1.32 1.65 10.27
C ASN A 203 -2.43 0.76 9.70
N GLY A 204 -3.64 1.27 9.65
CA GLY A 204 -4.75 0.60 8.96
C GLY A 204 -4.88 1.09 7.52
N VAL A 205 -5.66 2.14 7.30
CA VAL A 205 -5.80 2.80 6.01
C VAL A 205 -5.18 4.19 6.08
N ARG A 206 -4.28 4.49 5.15
CA ARG A 206 -3.44 5.69 5.23
C ARG A 206 -3.36 6.41 3.88
N ILE A 207 -3.44 7.76 3.92
CA ILE A 207 -3.05 8.64 2.82
C ILE A 207 -1.83 9.43 3.28
N LYS A 208 -0.70 9.32 2.58
CA LYS A 208 0.57 9.94 2.96
C LYS A 208 1.13 10.80 1.82
N THR A 209 1.46 12.06 2.12
CA THR A 209 2.10 12.97 1.16
C THR A 209 3.36 13.58 1.75
N TRP A 210 4.34 13.86 0.92
CA TRP A 210 5.59 14.46 1.35
C TRP A 210 5.39 15.94 1.76
N PRO A 211 6.11 16.42 2.78
CA PRO A 211 6.18 17.85 3.05
C PRO A 211 6.84 18.57 1.86
N ASN A 212 6.46 19.83 1.63
CA ASN A 212 6.94 20.64 0.51
C ASN A 212 6.67 20.04 -0.88
N SER A 213 5.59 19.31 -1.00
CA SER A 213 5.23 18.62 -2.24
C SER A 213 4.95 19.60 -3.39
N PRO A 214 5.32 19.26 -4.64
CA PRO A 214 4.75 19.86 -5.84
C PRO A 214 3.23 19.71 -5.89
N PRO A 215 2.53 20.50 -6.75
CA PRO A 215 1.10 20.32 -6.96
C PRO A 215 0.75 18.90 -7.38
N GLY A 216 -0.23 18.30 -6.72
CA GLY A 216 -0.73 16.96 -6.97
C GLY A 216 -2.18 16.80 -6.52
N THR A 217 -2.79 15.66 -6.82
CA THR A 217 -4.18 15.39 -6.43
C THR A 217 -4.36 13.94 -6.02
N ALA A 218 -5.04 13.73 -4.89
CA ALA A 218 -5.56 12.44 -4.45
C ALA A 218 -7.06 12.62 -4.17
N THR A 219 -7.90 11.97 -4.95
CA THR A 219 -9.35 12.21 -4.89
C THR A 219 -10.16 10.95 -5.17
N ASP A 220 -11.42 10.95 -4.72
CA ASP A 220 -12.33 9.82 -4.95
C ASP A 220 -11.77 8.51 -4.35
N ILE A 221 -11.56 8.52 -3.00
CA ILE A 221 -10.92 7.43 -2.25
C ILE A 221 -11.88 6.95 -1.17
N HIS A 222 -12.22 5.68 -1.19
CA HIS A 222 -13.26 5.12 -0.34
C HIS A 222 -12.79 3.90 0.42
N PHE A 223 -12.93 3.94 1.74
CA PHE A 223 -12.66 2.84 2.66
C PHE A 223 -13.98 2.43 3.32
N ASP A 224 -14.46 1.22 3.07
CA ASP A 224 -15.74 0.71 3.57
C ASP A 224 -15.61 -0.69 4.15
N ASP A 225 -16.29 -0.94 5.26
CA ASP A 225 -16.39 -2.25 5.93
C ASP A 225 -15.03 -2.88 6.27
N ILE A 226 -14.29 -2.23 7.21
CA ILE A 226 -12.95 -2.67 7.60
C ILE A 226 -12.92 -3.04 9.08
N ILE A 227 -12.35 -4.21 9.38
CA ILE A 227 -12.10 -4.69 10.74
C ILE A 227 -10.64 -4.41 11.11
N MET A 228 -10.43 -3.70 12.21
CA MET A 228 -9.12 -3.36 12.76
C MET A 228 -8.85 -4.18 14.02
N ASN A 229 -7.82 -5.02 14.01
CA ASN A 229 -7.43 -5.83 15.16
C ASN A 229 -6.05 -5.39 15.68
N ASN A 230 -6.02 -4.59 16.75
CA ASN A 230 -4.79 -4.10 17.37
C ASN A 230 -3.90 -3.36 16.36
N VAL A 231 -4.45 -2.38 15.67
CA VAL A 231 -3.77 -1.58 14.64
C VAL A 231 -3.22 -0.30 15.25
N GLY A 232 -2.00 0.10 14.90
CA GLY A 232 -1.32 1.26 15.48
C GLY A 232 -2.04 2.58 15.20
N ASN A 233 -2.27 2.91 13.95
CA ASN A 233 -3.02 4.09 13.49
C ASN A 233 -4.12 3.63 12.53
N PRO A 234 -5.30 3.26 13.01
CA PRO A 234 -6.35 2.67 12.15
C PRO A 234 -6.74 3.52 10.95
N ILE A 235 -6.89 4.84 11.13
CA ILE A 235 -7.22 5.78 10.05
C ILE A 235 -6.26 6.96 10.12
N LEU A 236 -5.54 7.21 9.02
CA LEU A 236 -4.53 8.25 8.97
C LEU A 236 -4.53 9.01 7.64
N ILE A 237 -4.71 10.32 7.68
CA ILE A 237 -4.26 11.23 6.61
C ILE A 237 -3.07 12.01 7.17
N ASP A 238 -1.90 11.87 6.54
CA ASP A 238 -0.66 12.49 6.95
C ASP A 238 -0.01 13.23 5.77
N GLN A 239 -0.17 14.55 5.76
CA GLN A 239 0.45 15.41 4.74
C GLN A 239 1.86 15.87 5.12
N GLU A 240 2.37 15.43 6.25
CA GLU A 240 3.76 15.69 6.69
C GLU A 240 4.61 14.42 6.71
N TYR A 241 4.26 13.43 5.90
CA TYR A 241 4.95 12.16 5.87
C TYR A 241 6.43 12.30 5.52
N CYS A 242 7.30 11.80 6.41
CA CYS A 242 8.74 11.84 6.25
C CYS A 242 9.36 10.50 6.62
N ALA A 243 9.67 9.67 5.63
CA ALA A 243 10.24 8.34 5.83
C ALA A 243 11.62 8.39 6.52
N SER A 244 12.45 9.36 6.17
CA SER A 244 13.83 9.48 6.69
C SER A 244 13.94 10.25 8.01
N ARG A 245 12.85 10.81 8.55
CA ARG A 245 12.81 11.74 9.69
C ARG A 245 13.66 13.01 9.53
N ASN A 246 14.35 13.18 8.40
CA ASN A 246 15.22 14.32 8.08
C ASN A 246 14.64 15.23 6.99
N CYS A 247 13.34 15.14 6.70
CA CYS A 247 12.73 16.04 5.76
C CYS A 247 12.79 17.45 6.32
N LYS A 248 13.35 18.37 5.56
CA LYS A 248 13.36 19.79 5.93
C LYS A 248 11.89 20.22 6.10
N LYS A 249 11.52 20.59 7.32
CA LYS A 249 10.31 21.37 7.59
C LYS A 249 10.55 22.75 6.99
N ALA A 250 10.48 22.88 5.69
CA ALA A 250 10.59 24.17 5.08
C ALA A 250 9.17 24.72 4.98
N GLY A 251 8.97 25.94 5.39
CA GLY A 251 7.68 26.64 5.34
C GLY A 251 7.12 26.90 3.94
N ALA A 252 7.39 26.00 2.99
CA ALA A 252 6.74 26.01 1.69
C ALA A 252 5.41 25.26 1.77
N PRO A 253 4.35 25.76 1.17
CA PRO A 253 3.02 25.15 1.27
C PRO A 253 3.02 23.77 0.63
N LEU A 254 2.50 22.79 1.36
CA LEU A 254 2.11 21.49 0.84
C LEU A 254 1.08 21.69 -0.29
N LYS A 255 1.23 20.99 -1.42
CA LYS A 255 0.44 21.25 -2.62
C LYS A 255 -0.33 20.04 -3.16
N VAL A 256 -0.31 18.91 -2.47
CA VAL A 256 -1.18 17.78 -2.85
C VAL A 256 -2.58 18.01 -2.28
N LYS A 257 -3.55 18.24 -3.15
CA LYS A 257 -4.96 18.36 -2.77
C LYS A 257 -5.54 16.97 -2.48
N ILE A 258 -6.10 16.79 -1.29
CA ILE A 258 -6.84 15.60 -0.89
C ILE A 258 -8.32 15.97 -0.83
N SER A 259 -9.18 15.24 -1.56
CA SER A 259 -10.61 15.52 -1.60
C SER A 259 -11.46 14.28 -1.91
N ASN A 260 -12.75 14.34 -1.58
CA ASN A 260 -13.70 13.26 -1.82
C ASN A 260 -13.22 11.93 -1.22
N VAL A 261 -12.93 11.93 0.07
CA VAL A 261 -12.49 10.73 0.80
C VAL A 261 -13.55 10.29 1.77
N SER A 262 -13.86 9.00 1.81
CA SER A 262 -14.80 8.48 2.79
C SER A 262 -14.24 7.32 3.60
N PHE A 263 -14.51 7.34 4.90
CA PHE A 263 -14.23 6.28 5.85
C PHE A 263 -15.56 5.79 6.43
N LYS A 264 -15.99 4.56 6.07
CA LYS A 264 -17.31 4.02 6.43
C LYS A 264 -17.20 2.66 7.08
N LYS A 265 -18.00 2.41 8.13
CA LYS A 265 -18.12 1.11 8.80
C LYS A 265 -16.76 0.51 9.21
N ILE A 266 -15.85 1.34 9.75
CA ILE A 266 -14.56 0.89 10.23
C ILE A 266 -14.67 0.63 11.72
N ARG A 267 -14.35 -0.59 12.17
CA ARG A 267 -14.57 -1.03 13.54
C ARG A 267 -13.44 -1.90 14.07
N GLY A 268 -13.33 -1.96 15.39
CA GLY A 268 -12.36 -2.82 16.06
C GLY A 268 -11.47 -2.09 17.06
N THR A 269 -10.17 -2.38 17.05
CA THR A 269 -9.28 -1.91 18.10
C THR A 269 -8.02 -1.24 17.57
N SER A 270 -7.68 -0.11 18.21
CA SER A 270 -6.42 0.60 18.05
C SER A 270 -5.40 0.16 19.10
N ALA A 271 -4.15 0.02 18.70
CA ALA A 271 -3.01 -0.19 19.60
C ALA A 271 -2.50 1.13 20.20
N THR A 272 -2.89 2.28 19.64
CA THR A 272 -2.55 3.62 20.15
C THR A 272 -3.81 4.39 20.54
N LYS A 273 -3.65 5.39 21.39
CA LYS A 273 -4.76 6.23 21.86
C LYS A 273 -5.39 7.04 20.73
N VAL A 274 -4.58 7.50 19.77
CA VAL A 274 -5.06 8.20 18.57
C VAL A 274 -5.48 7.16 17.54
N ALA A 275 -6.77 6.83 17.49
CA ALA A 275 -7.31 5.86 16.54
C ALA A 275 -7.58 6.46 15.15
N LEU A 276 -7.85 7.75 15.09
CA LEU A 276 -8.03 8.48 13.84
C LEU A 276 -7.21 9.77 13.89
N LYS A 277 -6.50 10.05 12.82
CA LYS A 277 -5.81 11.32 12.62
C LYS A 277 -6.01 11.79 11.19
N ILE A 278 -6.63 12.95 11.02
CA ILE A 278 -6.76 13.63 9.74
C ILE A 278 -5.98 14.94 9.82
N ALA A 279 -4.70 14.88 9.43
CA ALA A 279 -3.78 16.01 9.47
C ALA A 279 -3.58 16.55 8.04
N CYS A 280 -4.37 17.56 7.69
CA CYS A 280 -4.33 18.24 6.41
C CYS A 280 -3.52 19.54 6.49
N SER A 281 -2.98 19.97 5.37
CA SER A 281 -2.21 21.22 5.27
C SER A 281 -3.10 22.46 5.44
N GLN A 282 -2.59 23.46 6.14
CA GLN A 282 -3.26 24.74 6.27
C GLN A 282 -3.41 25.47 4.92
N GLY A 283 -2.40 25.36 4.05
CA GLY A 283 -2.40 26.02 2.73
C GLY A 283 -3.36 25.35 1.72
N ILE A 284 -3.62 24.03 1.87
CA ILE A 284 -4.56 23.26 1.04
C ILE A 284 -5.34 22.31 1.96
N PRO A 285 -6.36 22.78 2.66
CA PRO A 285 -7.20 21.93 3.51
C PRO A 285 -7.82 20.78 2.73
N CYS A 286 -8.01 19.65 3.40
CA CYS A 286 -8.75 18.53 2.79
C CYS A 286 -10.23 18.93 2.64
N ASP A 287 -10.83 18.46 1.55
CA ASP A 287 -12.18 18.84 1.17
C ASP A 287 -13.06 17.61 0.97
N ASN A 288 -14.33 17.72 1.33
CA ASN A 288 -15.33 16.65 1.23
C ASN A 288 -14.82 15.31 1.83
N ILE A 289 -14.43 15.36 3.10
CA ILE A 289 -14.05 14.16 3.88
C ILE A 289 -15.28 13.68 4.63
N GLU A 290 -15.67 12.42 4.43
CA GLU A 290 -16.83 11.81 5.10
C GLU A 290 -16.37 10.74 6.11
N VAL A 291 -16.94 10.77 7.30
CA VAL A 291 -16.72 9.79 8.37
C VAL A 291 -18.07 9.24 8.82
N SER A 292 -18.29 7.94 8.64
CA SER A 292 -19.57 7.30 8.90
C SER A 292 -19.44 5.97 9.61
N ASP A 293 -20.17 5.81 10.72
CA ASP A 293 -20.28 4.56 11.45
C ASP A 293 -18.93 3.95 11.87
N ILE A 294 -18.04 4.78 12.42
CA ILE A 294 -16.77 4.34 12.97
C ILE A 294 -16.96 3.82 14.39
N ASN A 295 -16.36 2.67 14.71
CA ASN A 295 -16.40 2.10 16.05
C ASN A 295 -15.02 1.53 16.42
N LEU A 296 -14.12 2.39 16.88
CA LEU A 296 -12.75 2.05 17.25
C LEU A 296 -12.52 2.30 18.72
N THR A 297 -11.99 1.29 19.41
CA THR A 297 -11.64 1.35 20.84
C THR A 297 -10.12 1.22 21.01
N TYR A 298 -9.57 1.84 22.06
CA TYR A 298 -8.17 1.73 22.38
C TYR A 298 -7.94 0.54 23.32
N LYS A 299 -7.01 -0.33 22.97
CA LYS A 299 -6.60 -1.50 23.80
C LYS A 299 -5.24 -1.32 24.49
N GLY A 300 -4.60 -0.17 24.37
CA GLY A 300 -3.29 0.07 24.95
C GLY A 300 -3.33 0.19 26.46
N ALA A 301 -2.28 -0.37 27.07
CA ALA A 301 -1.78 -0.31 28.43
C ALA A 301 -2.71 0.19 29.56
N LYS A 302 -2.72 -0.57 30.62
CA LYS A 302 -3.07 -0.32 32.08
C LYS A 302 -4.07 0.78 32.47
N GLU A 303 -4.36 1.77 31.63
CA GLU A 303 -5.21 2.93 31.97
C GLU A 303 -6.53 3.00 31.19
N GLY A 304 -6.80 2.10 30.25
CA GLY A 304 -8.11 1.96 29.59
C GLY A 304 -8.77 3.28 29.17
N GLY A 305 -8.04 4.16 28.49
CA GLY A 305 -8.59 5.45 28.05
C GLY A 305 -9.41 5.32 26.77
N ALA A 306 -10.37 6.23 26.57
CA ALA A 306 -11.10 6.32 25.31
C ALA A 306 -10.13 6.61 24.14
N ALA A 307 -10.37 5.98 23.00
CA ALA A 307 -9.71 6.38 21.76
C ALA A 307 -10.04 7.84 21.42
N ILE A 308 -9.14 8.52 20.71
CA ILE A 308 -9.35 9.91 20.29
C ILE A 308 -9.27 10.03 18.76
N PHE A 309 -9.92 11.07 18.25
CA PHE A 309 -9.88 11.47 16.85
C PHE A 309 -9.32 12.90 16.74
N GLU A 310 -8.16 13.02 16.11
CA GLU A 310 -7.47 14.29 15.89
C GLU A 310 -7.77 14.84 14.49
N CYS A 311 -8.04 16.15 14.40
CA CYS A 311 -8.31 16.83 13.15
C CYS A 311 -7.48 18.11 13.04
N SER A 312 -6.93 18.36 11.84
CA SER A 312 -6.29 19.64 11.50
C SER A 312 -6.65 20.04 10.07
N ASN A 313 -7.08 21.28 9.89
CA ASN A 313 -7.39 21.87 8.57
C ASN A 313 -8.38 21.03 7.74
N VAL A 314 -9.41 20.51 8.39
CA VAL A 314 -10.48 19.71 7.79
C VAL A 314 -11.78 19.90 8.57
N LYS A 315 -12.91 19.87 7.88
CA LYS A 315 -14.26 19.80 8.45
C LYS A 315 -14.95 18.54 7.92
N PRO A 316 -14.83 17.40 8.60
CA PRO A 316 -15.45 16.18 8.12
C PRO A 316 -16.98 16.27 8.13
N LYS A 317 -17.60 15.68 7.12
CA LYS A 317 -19.03 15.37 7.14
C LYS A 317 -19.23 14.12 7.99
N VAL A 318 -19.96 14.25 9.09
CA VAL A 318 -20.18 13.18 10.07
C VAL A 318 -21.55 12.56 9.86
N ILE A 319 -21.60 11.25 9.69
CA ILE A 319 -22.84 10.49 9.52
C ILE A 319 -22.86 9.32 10.50
N GLY A 320 -24.03 8.97 11.00
CA GLY A 320 -24.25 7.83 11.90
C GLY A 320 -23.54 7.95 13.25
N LYS A 321 -23.24 6.81 13.87
CA LYS A 321 -22.61 6.75 15.19
C LYS A 321 -21.10 6.58 15.07
N ASN A 322 -20.33 7.51 15.62
CA ASN A 322 -18.87 7.45 15.57
C ASN A 322 -18.26 7.39 16.97
N ILE A 323 -17.37 6.43 17.19
CA ILE A 323 -16.55 6.24 18.39
C ILE A 323 -15.09 6.07 17.93
N PRO A 324 -14.15 6.93 18.35
CA PRO A 324 -14.32 8.13 19.17
C PRO A 324 -15.13 9.25 18.48
N LEU A 325 -15.57 10.23 19.27
CA LEU A 325 -16.24 11.41 18.74
C LEU A 325 -15.31 12.14 17.75
N VAL A 326 -15.88 12.59 16.65
CA VAL A 326 -15.13 13.22 15.55
C VAL A 326 -14.45 14.50 16.04
N CYS A 327 -13.16 14.64 15.76
CA CYS A 327 -12.31 15.75 16.17
C CYS A 327 -12.31 16.02 17.69
N SER A 328 -12.43 14.97 18.50
CA SER A 328 -12.43 15.06 19.98
C SER A 328 -11.03 15.31 20.59
N GLY A 329 -9.97 15.13 19.82
CA GLY A 329 -8.60 15.42 20.22
C GLY A 329 -8.27 16.91 20.05
N ALA A 330 -7.24 17.38 20.78
CA ALA A 330 -6.73 18.74 20.60
C ALA A 330 -6.23 18.92 19.14
N PRO A 331 -6.51 20.07 18.49
CA PRO A 331 -6.00 20.34 17.15
C PRO A 331 -4.47 20.37 17.18
N HIS A 332 -3.82 19.59 16.34
CA HIS A 332 -2.42 19.79 16.03
C HIS A 332 -2.31 21.01 15.10
N HIS A 333 -1.64 22.04 15.53
CA HIS A 333 -1.23 23.14 14.64
C HIS A 333 -0.07 22.62 13.76
N ILE A 334 -0.34 22.48 12.50
CA ILE A 334 0.62 22.12 11.45
C ILE A 334 1.08 23.41 10.75
#